data_a2e1b50fc599b6b600a7f1084bd45f0e
#
_entry.id   a2e1b50fc599b6b600a7f1084bd45f0e
#
_cell.length_a   1.000
_cell.length_b   1.000
_cell.length_c   1.000
_cell.angle_alpha   90.00
_cell.angle_beta   90.00
_cell.angle_gamma   90.00
#
_symmetry.space_group_name_H-M   'P 1'
#
loop_
_entity.id
_entity.type
_entity.pdbx_description
1 polymer ?
#
loop_
_entity_poly.entity_id
_entity_poly.type
_entity_poly.pdbx_seq_one_letter_code
_entity_poly.pdbx_strand_id
1 'polypeptide(L)'
;MPKHQNLILNPTMVHQDSLLTIQNTEGSFQNNNYIIKNENGSVIRKGNISNSFFGFQLRVVGFKTGFYQFIMGDQQENFQVV
;
A
#
# COMPACT_ATOMS: atom_id res chain seq x y z
N MET A 1 21.77 11.00 -3.99
CA MET A 1 20.61 11.09 -4.89
C MET A 1 19.33 10.80 -4.14
N PRO A 2 18.35 11.67 -4.26
CA PRO A 2 17.08 11.37 -3.63
C PRO A 2 16.45 10.15 -4.28
N LYS A 3 15.80 9.38 -3.48
CA LYS A 3 15.09 8.20 -3.94
C LYS A 3 13.77 8.62 -4.55
N HIS A 4 13.48 8.11 -5.72
CA HIS A 4 12.20 8.38 -6.36
C HIS A 4 11.10 7.58 -5.70
N GLN A 5 9.98 8.24 -5.45
CA GLN A 5 8.81 7.57 -4.95
C GLN A 5 8.00 7.07 -6.14
N ASN A 6 8.06 5.78 -6.38
CA ASN A 6 7.38 5.16 -7.52
C ASN A 6 6.05 4.54 -7.15
N LEU A 7 5.76 4.48 -5.87
CA LEU A 7 4.57 3.82 -5.36
C LEU A 7 3.43 4.82 -5.28
N ILE A 8 2.31 4.49 -5.88
CA ILE A 8 1.13 5.34 -5.89
C ILE A 8 -0.06 4.56 -5.36
N LEU A 9 -0.75 5.14 -4.39
CA LEU A 9 -1.98 4.58 -3.86
C LEU A 9 -3.15 5.43 -4.33
N ASN A 10 -4.22 4.77 -4.74
CA ASN A 10 -5.39 5.47 -5.22
C ASN A 10 -6.67 4.70 -4.88
N PRO A 11 -7.59 5.31 -4.14
CA PRO A 11 -7.51 6.65 -3.56
C PRO A 11 -6.67 6.63 -2.29
N THR A 12 -6.14 7.78 -1.88
CA THR A 12 -5.41 7.87 -0.61
C THR A 12 -6.35 7.93 0.59
N MET A 13 -7.60 8.18 0.33
CA MET A 13 -8.66 8.13 1.35
C MET A 13 -9.68 7.10 0.87
N VAL A 14 -9.76 5.97 1.54
CA VAL A 14 -10.53 4.83 1.07
C VAL A 14 -11.55 4.44 2.13
N HIS A 15 -12.74 4.06 1.69
CA HIS A 15 -13.78 3.57 2.59
C HIS A 15 -13.47 2.15 3.04
N GLN A 16 -13.96 1.79 4.22
CA GLN A 16 -13.88 0.42 4.69
C GLN A 16 -14.54 -0.49 3.65
N ASP A 17 -13.95 -1.66 3.48
CA ASP A 17 -14.42 -2.69 2.54
C ASP A 17 -14.33 -2.29 1.07
N SER A 18 -13.70 -1.16 0.77
CA SER A 18 -13.46 -0.73 -0.58
C SER A 18 -12.10 -1.19 -1.07
N LEU A 19 -11.83 -0.94 -2.35
CA LEU A 19 -10.58 -1.33 -2.97
C LEU A 19 -9.59 -0.18 -2.97
N LEU A 20 -8.37 -0.51 -2.59
CA LEU A 20 -7.23 0.40 -2.70
C LEU A 20 -6.35 -0.11 -3.83
N THR A 21 -6.06 0.74 -4.79
CA THR A 21 -5.22 0.38 -5.92
C THR A 21 -3.81 0.85 -5.65
N ILE A 22 -2.86 -0.05 -5.78
CA ILE A 22 -1.44 0.22 -5.59
C ILE A 22 -0.75 0.09 -6.94
N GLN A 23 -0.07 1.15 -7.37
CA GLN A 23 0.59 1.19 -8.66
C GLN A 23 2.06 1.52 -8.49
N ASN A 24 2.85 1.06 -9.44
CA ASN A 24 4.27 1.38 -9.52
C ASN A 24 4.49 2.10 -10.84
N THR A 25 4.96 3.34 -10.78
CA THR A 25 5.15 4.16 -11.97
C THR A 25 6.25 3.66 -12.88
N GLU A 26 7.10 2.76 -12.39
CA GLU A 26 8.15 2.17 -13.21
C GLU A 26 7.74 0.84 -13.83
N GLY A 27 6.49 0.47 -13.68
CA GLY A 27 5.92 -0.64 -14.42
C GLY A 27 6.04 -2.01 -13.77
N SER A 28 6.91 -2.18 -12.79
CA SER A 28 7.01 -3.46 -12.10
C SER A 28 7.49 -3.25 -10.69
N PHE A 29 7.15 -4.20 -9.82
CA PHE A 29 7.59 -4.17 -8.43
C PHE A 29 8.85 -5.01 -8.30
N GLN A 30 9.90 -4.40 -7.73
CA GLN A 30 11.14 -5.12 -7.47
C GLN A 30 11.03 -6.00 -6.25
N ASN A 31 10.21 -5.58 -5.31
CA ASN A 31 9.98 -6.31 -4.07
C ASN A 31 8.52 -6.73 -4.04
N ASN A 32 8.28 -8.01 -3.85
CA ASN A 32 6.94 -8.56 -3.90
C ASN A 32 6.24 -8.60 -2.55
N ASN A 33 6.94 -8.27 -1.49
CA ASN A 33 6.37 -8.31 -0.15
C ASN A 33 5.94 -6.93 0.29
N TYR A 34 4.80 -6.85 0.93
CA TYR A 34 4.34 -5.58 1.47
C TYR A 34 3.91 -5.75 2.92
N ILE A 35 3.90 -4.62 3.62
CA ILE A 35 3.48 -4.53 5.00
C ILE A 35 2.57 -3.32 5.12
N ILE A 36 1.49 -3.47 5.87
CA ILE A 36 0.64 -2.34 6.20
C ILE A 36 0.69 -2.14 7.70
N LYS A 37 1.04 -0.93 8.12
CA LYS A 37 1.10 -0.55 9.51
C LYS A 37 0.02 0.48 9.81
N ASN A 38 -0.49 0.44 11.04
CA ASN A 38 -1.42 1.46 11.50
C ASN A 38 -0.63 2.66 12.04
N GLU A 39 -1.36 3.66 12.52
CA GLU A 39 -0.74 4.88 13.00
C GLU A 39 0.10 4.69 14.26
N ASN A 40 -0.07 3.57 14.95
CA ASN A 40 0.74 3.23 16.10
C ASN A 40 2.00 2.46 15.73
N GLY A 41 2.19 2.19 14.44
CA GLY A 41 3.34 1.43 13.97
C GLY A 41 3.17 -0.07 14.04
N SER A 42 2.00 -0.55 14.40
CA SER A 42 1.75 -1.99 14.45
C SER A 42 1.47 -2.53 13.06
N VAL A 43 2.05 -3.68 12.76
CA VAL A 43 1.80 -4.36 11.49
C VAL A 43 0.44 -5.03 11.57
N ILE A 44 -0.48 -4.60 10.71
CA ILE A 44 -1.83 -5.14 10.70
C ILE A 44 -2.07 -6.09 9.54
N ARG A 45 -1.23 -6.02 8.52
CA ARG A 45 -1.33 -6.93 7.39
C ARG A 45 0.02 -7.06 6.71
N LYS A 46 0.33 -8.28 6.29
CA LYS A 46 1.47 -8.58 5.44
C LYS A 46 0.96 -9.33 4.25
N GLY A 47 1.61 -9.17 3.14
CA GLY A 47 1.21 -9.89 1.96
C GLY A 47 2.31 -9.97 0.94
N ASN A 48 1.97 -10.63 -0.14
CA ASN A 48 2.89 -10.87 -1.23
C ASN A 48 2.14 -10.62 -2.52
N ILE A 49 2.76 -9.85 -3.42
CA ILE A 49 2.21 -9.61 -4.74
C ILE A 49 2.88 -10.57 -5.69
N SER A 50 2.08 -11.33 -6.43
CA SER A 50 2.64 -12.24 -7.38
C SER A 50 3.12 -11.47 -8.60
N ASN A 51 4.43 -11.45 -8.76
CA ASN A 51 5.06 -11.01 -9.98
C ASN A 51 4.93 -9.54 -10.32
N SER A 52 5.37 -9.20 -11.50
CA SER A 52 5.58 -7.84 -11.94
C SER A 52 4.32 -7.24 -12.55
N PHE A 53 3.46 -6.74 -11.72
CA PHE A 53 2.31 -6.01 -12.17
C PHE A 53 2.59 -4.52 -12.11
N PHE A 54 1.95 -3.77 -13.01
CA PHE A 54 1.92 -2.33 -12.89
C PHE A 54 1.18 -1.90 -11.64
N GLY A 55 0.24 -2.74 -11.21
CA GLY A 55 -0.52 -2.44 -10.02
C GLY A 55 -1.34 -3.62 -9.58
N PHE A 56 -1.89 -3.51 -8.40
CA PHE A 56 -2.80 -4.51 -7.87
C PHE A 56 -3.81 -3.83 -6.95
N GLN A 57 -4.89 -4.53 -6.66
CA GLN A 57 -5.94 -4.00 -5.82
C GLN A 57 -5.98 -4.75 -4.51
N LEU A 58 -6.17 -4.01 -3.43
CA LEU A 58 -6.24 -4.53 -2.09
C LEU A 58 -7.57 -4.11 -1.47
N ARG A 59 -8.33 -5.07 -0.97
CA ARG A 59 -9.56 -4.75 -0.27
C ARG A 59 -9.24 -4.46 1.18
N VAL A 60 -9.67 -3.29 1.66
CA VAL A 60 -9.40 -2.89 3.04
C VAL A 60 -10.48 -3.43 3.97
N VAL A 61 -10.48 -4.74 4.14
CA VAL A 61 -11.46 -5.45 4.97
C VAL A 61 -10.91 -5.58 6.38
N GLY A 62 -11.73 -5.21 7.34
CA GLY A 62 -11.33 -5.32 8.73
C GLY A 62 -10.44 -4.20 9.24
N PHE A 63 -10.19 -3.21 8.40
CA PHE A 63 -9.40 -2.05 8.82
C PHE A 63 -10.31 -1.06 9.52
N LYS A 64 -9.89 -0.63 10.69
CA LYS A 64 -10.61 0.44 11.39
C LYS A 64 -10.31 1.77 10.71
N THR A 65 -11.21 2.74 10.91
CA THR A 65 -10.94 4.09 10.40
C THR A 65 -9.67 4.62 11.05
N GLY A 66 -8.85 5.29 10.26
CA GLY A 66 -7.58 5.83 10.75
C GLY A 66 -6.56 5.93 9.65
N PHE A 67 -5.34 6.22 10.05
CA PHE A 67 -4.23 6.43 9.13
C PHE A 67 -3.36 5.19 9.09
N TYR A 68 -2.87 4.88 7.90
CA TYR A 68 -2.10 3.68 7.64
C TYR A 68 -0.94 3.98 6.72
N GLN A 69 0.05 3.10 6.76
CA GLN A 69 1.21 3.16 5.88
C GLN A 69 1.31 1.87 5.10
N PHE A 70 1.46 1.99 3.80
CA PHE A 70 1.74 0.87 2.92
C PHE A 70 3.22 0.91 2.60
N ILE A 71 3.93 -0.15 2.93
CA ILE A 71 5.38 -0.22 2.80
C ILE A 71 5.75 -1.40 1.92
N MET A 72 6.55 -1.15 0.91
CA MET A 72 7.04 -2.17 0.02
C MET A 72 8.51 -1.90 -0.28
N GLY A 73 9.39 -2.74 0.30
CA GLY A 73 10.81 -2.49 0.21
C GLY A 73 11.16 -1.18 0.89
N ASP A 74 11.78 -0.29 0.16
CA ASP A 74 12.13 1.04 0.66
C ASP A 74 11.14 2.12 0.22
N GLN A 75 10.02 1.71 -0.36
CA GLN A 75 8.96 2.61 -0.78
C GLN A 75 7.87 2.63 0.29
N GLN A 76 7.30 3.79 0.51
CA GLN A 76 6.28 3.95 1.54
C GLN A 76 5.29 5.01 1.09
N GLU A 77 4.01 4.73 1.33
CA GLU A 77 2.96 5.68 1.02
C GLU A 77 1.88 5.61 2.09
N ASN A 78 1.28 6.73 2.40
CA ASN A 78 0.25 6.80 3.43
C ASN A 78 -1.13 6.77 2.81
N PHE A 79 -2.07 6.20 3.53
CA PHE A 79 -3.48 6.26 3.15
C PHE A 79 -4.33 6.32 4.40
N GLN A 80 -5.58 6.71 4.21
CA GLN A 80 -6.55 6.85 5.30
C GLN A 80 -7.76 5.99 4.99
N VAL A 81 -8.25 5.29 6.01
CA VAL A 81 -9.50 4.54 5.94
C VAL A 81 -10.59 5.34 6.65
N VAL A 82 -11.67 5.56 5.95
CA VAL A 82 -12.79 6.35 6.47
C VAL A 82 -14.08 5.55 6.52
#